data_2bc838db3adb41c6c2e037368d12f431
#
_entry.id   2bc838db3adb41c6c2e037368d12f431
#
_cell.length_a   1.000
_cell.length_b   1.000
_cell.length_c   1.000
_cell.angle_alpha   90.00
_cell.angle_beta   90.00
_cell.angle_gamma   90.00
#
_symmetry.space_group_name_H-M   'P 1'
#
loop_
_entity.id
_entity.type
_entity.pdbx_description
1 polymer ?
#
loop_
_entity_poly.entity_id
_entity_poly.type
_entity_poly.pdbx_seq_one_letter_code
_entity_poly.pdbx_strand_id
1 'polypeptide(L)'
;MQDTKYDLIVDVNHKLIRLQVKTARINKDNKTNGSICFNCRSTTNNVRECKQRYYSSDDVDYFATYWDNQVFLIPVNECSAEKTIWLTKPKNPNSTYAYDYTAEEVLNNL
;
A
#
# COMPACT_ATOMS: atom_id res chain seq x y z
N MET A 1 7.19 -22.13 -10.80
CA MET A 1 6.58 -21.12 -9.93
C MET A 1 6.49 -19.79 -10.67
N GLN A 2 5.34 -19.20 -10.65
CA GLN A 2 5.15 -17.91 -11.30
C GLN A 2 5.57 -16.78 -10.39
N ASP A 3 6.27 -15.81 -10.94
CA ASP A 3 6.65 -14.60 -10.25
C ASP A 3 5.51 -13.59 -10.33
N THR A 4 4.42 -13.90 -9.63
CA THR A 4 3.27 -12.99 -9.58
C THR A 4 3.61 -11.80 -8.71
N LYS A 5 3.39 -10.61 -9.23
CA LYS A 5 3.68 -9.38 -8.52
C LYS A 5 2.51 -8.89 -7.67
N TYR A 6 1.42 -9.59 -7.69
CA TYR A 6 0.23 -9.24 -6.93
C TYR A 6 -0.28 -10.46 -6.17
N ASP A 7 -0.94 -10.22 -5.04
CA ASP A 7 -1.52 -11.29 -4.22
C ASP A 7 -2.96 -11.57 -4.57
N LEU A 8 -3.71 -10.56 -4.98
CA LEU A 8 -5.13 -10.65 -5.23
C LEU A 8 -5.51 -9.88 -6.48
N ILE A 9 -6.55 -10.38 -7.15
CA ILE A 9 -7.23 -9.63 -8.20
C ILE A 9 -8.67 -9.49 -7.76
N VAL A 10 -9.20 -8.27 -7.81
CA VAL A 10 -10.61 -8.02 -7.53
C VAL A 10 -11.28 -7.43 -8.76
N ASP A 11 -12.50 -7.83 -8.99
CA ASP A 11 -13.33 -7.34 -10.08
C ASP A 11 -14.29 -6.29 -9.51
N VAL A 12 -14.12 -5.05 -9.95
CA VAL A 12 -14.96 -3.94 -9.50
C VAL A 12 -15.51 -3.23 -10.73
N ASN A 13 -16.82 -3.29 -10.92
CA ASN A 13 -17.49 -2.64 -12.05
C ASN A 13 -16.85 -3.02 -13.39
N HIS A 14 -16.57 -4.31 -13.58
CA HIS A 14 -15.95 -4.87 -14.78
C HIS A 14 -14.50 -4.49 -14.98
N LYS A 15 -13.85 -3.93 -13.96
CA LYS A 15 -12.43 -3.67 -13.97
C LYS A 15 -11.71 -4.66 -13.07
N LEU A 16 -10.64 -5.23 -13.56
CA LEU A 16 -9.78 -6.12 -12.77
C LEU A 16 -8.70 -5.28 -12.11
N ILE A 17 -8.64 -5.34 -10.79
CA ILE A 17 -7.69 -4.55 -10.00
C ILE A 17 -6.74 -5.49 -9.29
N ARG A 18 -5.45 -5.30 -9.49
CA ARG A 18 -4.41 -6.12 -8.89
C ARG A 18 -3.95 -5.48 -7.59
N LEU A 19 -3.94 -6.27 -6.53
CA LEU A 19 -3.58 -5.79 -5.20
C LEU A 19 -2.37 -6.57 -4.67
N GLN A 20 -1.46 -5.85 -4.04
CA GLN A 20 -0.38 -6.44 -3.26
C GLN A 20 -0.64 -6.13 -1.79
N VAL A 21 -0.77 -7.17 -0.98
CA VAL A 21 -1.04 -7.01 0.45
C VAL A 21 0.27 -6.73 1.19
N LYS A 22 0.26 -5.70 2.02
CA LYS A 22 1.41 -5.32 2.84
C LYS A 22 0.98 -5.17 4.29
N THR A 23 1.88 -5.56 5.19
CA THR A 23 1.65 -5.45 6.63
C THR A 23 1.99 -4.06 7.10
N ALA A 24 1.04 -3.39 7.73
CA ALA A 24 1.24 -2.07 8.31
C ALA A 24 1.83 -2.20 9.73
N ARG A 25 2.61 -1.21 10.11
CA ARG A 25 3.15 -1.11 11.46
C ARG A 25 3.09 0.34 11.93
N ILE A 26 3.08 0.53 13.24
CA ILE A 26 3.10 1.88 13.82
C ILE A 26 4.43 2.54 13.48
N ASN A 27 4.36 3.78 13.03
CA ASN A 27 5.55 4.56 12.74
C ASN A 27 6.14 5.08 14.06
N LYS A 28 7.21 4.44 14.52
CA LYS A 28 7.82 4.75 15.82
C LYS A 28 8.52 6.10 15.86
N ASP A 29 8.86 6.65 14.71
CA ASP A 29 9.51 7.95 14.65
C ASP A 29 8.52 9.09 14.85
N ASN A 30 7.24 8.78 14.90
CA ASN A 30 6.19 9.77 15.10
C ASN A 30 5.78 9.80 16.57
N LYS A 31 6.03 10.93 17.22
CA LYS A 31 5.76 11.10 18.65
C LYS A 31 4.28 11.02 19.00
N THR A 32 3.41 11.19 18.02
CA THR A 32 1.96 11.22 18.26
C THR A 32 1.28 9.89 18.01
N ASN A 33 2.02 8.89 17.49
CA ASN A 33 1.46 7.61 17.09
C ASN A 33 0.26 7.75 16.14
N GLY A 34 0.24 8.85 15.40
CA GLY A 34 -0.86 9.14 14.49
C GLY A 34 -0.69 8.59 13.10
N SER A 35 0.34 7.80 12.84
CA SER A 35 0.59 7.27 11.51
C SER A 35 1.03 5.81 11.55
N ILE A 36 0.78 5.13 10.45
CA ILE A 36 1.28 3.78 10.21
C ILE A 36 2.05 3.79 8.90
N CYS A 37 2.90 2.80 8.72
CA CYS A 37 3.68 2.71 7.50
C CYS A 37 3.78 1.25 7.05
N PHE A 38 4.09 1.08 5.77
CA PHE A 38 4.31 -0.25 5.21
C PHE A 38 5.38 -0.18 4.14
N ASN A 39 6.04 -1.32 3.94
CA ASN A 39 7.11 -1.44 2.96
C ASN A 39 6.50 -1.59 1.56
N CYS A 40 6.94 -0.76 0.63
CA CYS A 40 6.45 -0.78 -0.75
C CYS A 40 7.41 -1.48 -1.71
N ARG A 41 8.46 -2.10 -1.19
CA ARG A 41 9.43 -2.79 -2.03
C ARG A 41 9.16 -4.28 -2.05
N SER A 42 9.52 -4.91 -3.17
CA SER A 42 9.57 -6.36 -3.28
C SER A 42 11.00 -6.79 -3.02
N THR A 43 11.18 -7.83 -2.22
CA THR A 43 12.50 -8.39 -1.96
C THR A 43 12.58 -9.76 -2.60
N THR A 44 13.55 -9.93 -3.49
CA THR A 44 13.85 -11.23 -4.09
C THR A 44 15.11 -11.77 -3.45
N ASN A 45 14.98 -12.89 -2.76
CA ASN A 45 16.11 -13.57 -2.14
C ASN A 45 16.52 -14.77 -2.97
N ASN A 46 17.82 -14.88 -3.24
CA ASN A 46 18.35 -16.10 -3.77
C ASN A 46 19.67 -16.40 -3.06
N VAL A 47 20.30 -17.52 -3.43
CA VAL A 47 21.50 -18.00 -2.75
C VAL A 47 22.64 -16.99 -2.79
N ARG A 48 22.68 -16.14 -3.79
CA ARG A 48 23.83 -15.25 -4.03
C ARG A 48 23.58 -13.80 -3.70
N GLU A 49 22.31 -13.37 -3.74
CA GLU A 49 22.01 -11.96 -3.55
C GLU A 49 20.58 -11.74 -3.11
N CYS A 50 20.38 -10.61 -2.47
CA CYS A 50 19.07 -10.14 -2.08
C CYS A 50 18.83 -8.82 -2.80
N LYS A 51 17.85 -8.79 -3.70
CA LYS A 51 17.52 -7.59 -4.46
C LYS A 51 16.20 -7.03 -4.02
N GLN A 52 16.17 -5.72 -3.82
CA GLN A 52 14.95 -5.01 -3.54
C GLN A 52 14.47 -4.33 -4.81
N ARG A 53 13.19 -4.49 -5.09
CA ARG A 53 12.57 -3.90 -6.27
C ARG A 53 11.42 -3.01 -5.86
N TYR A 54 11.21 -1.97 -6.65
CA TYR A 54 10.03 -1.15 -6.52
C TYR A 54 8.94 -1.72 -7.41
N TYR A 55 7.71 -1.64 -6.92
CA TYR A 55 6.55 -1.98 -7.74
C TYR A 55 6.21 -0.81 -8.64
N SER A 56 5.64 -1.10 -9.80
CA SER A 56 5.14 -0.09 -10.72
C SER A 56 3.69 -0.40 -11.05
N SER A 57 3.05 0.51 -11.79
CA SER A 57 1.68 0.30 -12.26
C SER A 57 1.56 -0.87 -13.22
N ASP A 58 2.68 -1.35 -13.76
CA ASP A 58 2.69 -2.55 -14.60
C ASP A 58 2.59 -3.82 -13.76
N ASP A 59 2.96 -3.75 -12.49
CA ASP A 59 2.97 -4.90 -11.59
C ASP A 59 1.67 -5.03 -10.81
N VAL A 60 1.25 -3.95 -10.19
CA VAL A 60 0.06 -3.89 -9.34
C VAL A 60 -0.60 -2.54 -9.50
N ASP A 61 -1.86 -2.47 -9.12
CA ASP A 61 -2.61 -1.21 -9.17
C ASP A 61 -2.60 -0.51 -7.81
N TYR A 62 -2.74 -1.28 -6.73
CA TYR A 62 -2.78 -0.72 -5.37
C TYR A 62 -2.04 -1.62 -4.41
N PHE A 63 -1.49 -1.01 -3.38
CA PHE A 63 -1.11 -1.72 -2.16
C PHE A 63 -2.30 -1.75 -1.23
N ALA A 64 -2.60 -2.92 -0.67
CA ALA A 64 -3.66 -3.09 0.31
C ALA A 64 -3.01 -3.32 1.67
N THR A 65 -3.39 -2.53 2.66
CA THR A 65 -2.94 -2.74 4.02
C THR A 65 -4.12 -2.68 4.97
N TYR A 66 -3.99 -3.37 6.11
CA TYR A 66 -5.06 -3.49 7.08
C TYR A 66 -4.62 -2.89 8.41
N TRP A 67 -5.48 -2.08 8.99
CA TRP A 67 -5.23 -1.50 10.30
C TRP A 67 -6.56 -1.16 10.96
N ASP A 68 -6.70 -1.56 12.22
CA ASP A 68 -7.87 -1.20 13.04
C ASP A 68 -9.21 -1.46 12.34
N ASN A 69 -9.38 -2.70 11.86
CA ASN A 69 -10.60 -3.17 11.19
C ASN A 69 -10.91 -2.45 9.87
N GLN A 70 -9.93 -1.76 9.29
CA GLN A 70 -10.10 -1.08 8.01
C GLN A 70 -9.06 -1.57 7.02
N VAL A 71 -9.47 -1.67 5.76
CA VAL A 71 -8.55 -1.94 4.66
C VAL A 71 -8.33 -0.63 3.92
N PHE A 72 -7.06 -0.30 3.68
CA PHE A 72 -6.68 0.89 2.94
C PHE A 72 -6.04 0.48 1.63
N LEU A 73 -6.41 1.14 0.54
CA LEU A 73 -5.86 0.90 -0.79
C LEU A 73 -5.11 2.14 -1.25
N ILE A 74 -3.80 2.00 -1.39
CA ILE A 74 -2.94 3.13 -1.77
C ILE A 74 -2.44 2.89 -3.18
N PRO A 75 -2.64 3.85 -4.11
CA PRO A 75 -2.16 3.68 -5.48
C PRO A 75 -0.66 3.44 -5.51
N VAL A 76 -0.22 2.48 -6.31
CA VAL A 76 1.19 2.12 -6.38
C VAL A 76 2.06 3.31 -6.79
N ASN A 77 1.51 4.21 -7.61
CA ASN A 77 2.24 5.38 -8.09
C ASN A 77 2.58 6.39 -7.00
N GLU A 78 1.88 6.32 -5.86
CA GLU A 78 2.13 7.22 -4.73
C GLU A 78 3.09 6.63 -3.72
N CYS A 79 3.66 5.48 -4.03
CA CYS A 79 4.53 4.75 -3.12
C CYS A 79 5.94 4.65 -3.69
N SER A 80 6.94 4.73 -2.81
CA SER A 80 8.34 4.51 -3.19
C SER A 80 8.87 3.33 -2.39
N ALA A 81 9.86 3.53 -1.54
CA ALA A 81 10.43 2.47 -0.72
C ALA A 81 9.51 2.09 0.44
N GLU A 82 8.89 3.10 1.01
CA GLU A 82 8.03 2.95 2.17
C GLU A 82 6.95 4.02 2.11
N LYS A 83 5.75 3.70 2.55
CA LYS A 83 4.65 4.65 2.55
C LYS A 83 4.12 4.83 3.95
N THR A 84 4.00 6.09 4.36
CA THR A 84 3.38 6.48 5.63
C THR A 84 2.00 7.04 5.35
N ILE A 85 1.00 6.54 6.08
CA ILE A 85 -0.36 7.07 6.00
C ILE A 85 -0.79 7.51 7.39
N TRP A 86 -1.50 8.63 7.45
CA TRP A 86 -1.86 9.27 8.70
C TRP A 86 -3.26 8.88 9.15
N LEU A 87 -3.38 8.45 10.39
CA LEU A 87 -4.66 8.08 11.00
C LEU A 87 -5.43 9.30 11.49
N THR A 88 -4.72 10.41 11.72
CA THR A 88 -5.33 11.69 12.05
C THR A 88 -5.10 12.64 10.88
N LYS A 89 -6.03 13.55 10.65
CA LYS A 89 -5.96 14.45 9.50
C LYS A 89 -4.69 15.31 9.58
N PRO A 90 -3.75 15.15 8.63
CA PRO A 90 -2.50 15.90 8.67
C PRO A 90 -2.71 17.36 8.30
N LYS A 91 -1.86 18.22 8.85
CA LYS A 91 -1.86 19.63 8.51
C LYS A 91 -1.15 19.90 7.18
N ASN A 92 -0.20 19.04 6.84
CA ASN A 92 0.56 19.15 5.59
C ASN A 92 -0.26 18.58 4.44
N PRO A 93 -0.59 19.38 3.40
CA PRO A 93 -1.39 18.87 2.28
C PRO A 93 -0.70 17.78 1.47
N ASN A 94 0.62 17.64 1.59
CA ASN A 94 1.35 16.58 0.89
C ASN A 94 1.34 15.25 1.64
N SER A 95 0.83 15.22 2.85
CA SER A 95 0.74 13.99 3.65
C SER A 95 -0.53 13.22 3.28
N THR A 96 -0.43 11.91 3.28
CA THR A 96 -1.54 11.03 2.93
C THR A 96 -2.41 10.76 4.15
N TYR A 97 -3.67 11.13 4.09
CA TYR A 97 -4.63 10.82 5.14
C TYR A 97 -5.24 9.45 4.86
N ALA A 98 -5.10 8.53 5.83
CA ALA A 98 -5.50 7.14 5.62
C ALA A 98 -6.97 6.99 5.24
N TYR A 99 -7.86 7.75 5.86
CA TYR A 99 -9.29 7.59 5.64
C TYR A 99 -9.80 8.13 4.31
N ASP A 100 -8.96 8.82 3.56
CA ASP A 100 -9.26 9.14 2.16
C ASP A 100 -9.01 7.93 1.24
N TYR A 101 -8.35 6.91 1.77
CA TYR A 101 -7.92 5.75 0.99
C TYR A 101 -8.50 4.43 1.52
N THR A 102 -9.62 4.48 2.24
CA THR A 102 -10.29 3.24 2.62
C THR A 102 -10.71 2.48 1.35
N ALA A 103 -10.76 1.17 1.45
CA ALA A 103 -11.15 0.35 0.30
C ALA A 103 -12.51 0.80 -0.25
N GLU A 104 -13.45 1.15 0.64
CA GLU A 104 -14.76 1.63 0.22
C GLU A 104 -14.66 2.91 -0.61
N GLU A 105 -13.90 3.90 -0.13
CA GLU A 105 -13.75 5.16 -0.85
C GLU A 105 -13.06 4.97 -2.19
N VAL A 106 -11.98 4.19 -2.21
CA VAL A 106 -11.22 3.99 -3.44
C VAL A 106 -12.06 3.24 -4.47
N LEU A 107 -12.71 2.15 -4.06
CA LEU A 107 -13.46 1.31 -4.99
C LEU A 107 -14.73 1.99 -5.49
N ASN A 108 -15.34 2.86 -4.69
CA ASN A 108 -16.53 3.60 -5.11
C ASN A 108 -16.22 4.67 -6.16
N ASN A 109 -14.97 5.09 -6.26
CA ASN A 109 -14.55 6.14 -7.19
C ASN A 109 -13.89 5.59 -8.46
N LEU A 110 -13.94 4.29 -8.66
CA LEU A 110 -13.38 3.68 -9.87
C LEU A 110 -14.32 3.75 -11.06
#